data_9f56a2eb6010bc70974c5a4b7c401092
#
_entry.id   9f56a2eb6010bc70974c5a4b7c401092
#
_cell.length_a   1.000
_cell.length_b   1.000
_cell.length_c   1.000
_cell.angle_alpha   90.00
_cell.angle_beta   90.00
_cell.angle_gamma   90.00
#
_symmetry.space_group_name_H-M   'P 1'
#
loop_
_entity.id
_entity.type
_entity.pdbx_description
1 polymer ?
#
loop_
_entity_poly.entity_id
_entity_poly.type
_entity_poly.pdbx_seq_one_letter_code
_entity_poly.pdbx_strand_id
1 'polypeptide(L)'
;MTSTTRLACVLFVLGACSSGPKKKMTLQEMIAADPLPLAKGAKWTYQVTVKKFDPDTNKESTKTLDWTTEVVDAKEQNGVTAYRVKGWPADLASFDDAPTPTERTLLRSGNNFLFGASTEPTLDGAEGWFSWPVIDGQKICPRAEMVYCWQVAAVETGYALSFYTGPDEQTFELEPGTGVSRFHYAHHGTTNEVDAKLKSYEKGRR
;
A
#
# COMPACT_ATOMS: atom_id res chain seq x y z
N MET A 1 58.86 35.60 13.81
CA MET A 1 57.78 34.70 14.21
C MET A 1 56.62 34.88 13.29
N THR A 2 56.53 34.08 12.25
CA THR A 2 55.49 34.15 11.21
C THR A 2 54.55 32.98 11.38
N SER A 3 53.30 33.27 11.80
CA SER A 3 52.22 32.28 11.99
C SER A 3 51.51 32.04 10.67
N THR A 4 51.59 30.81 10.17
CA THR A 4 50.95 30.39 8.92
C THR A 4 49.61 29.72 9.26
N THR A 5 48.50 30.41 9.04
CA THR A 5 47.14 29.90 9.20
C THR A 5 46.77 29.01 8.00
N ARG A 6 46.59 27.71 8.20
CA ARG A 6 46.11 26.77 7.18
C ARG A 6 44.59 26.82 7.13
N LEU A 7 44.07 27.28 6.02
CA LEU A 7 42.63 27.26 5.69
C LEU A 7 42.28 25.84 5.18
N ALA A 8 41.47 25.08 5.95
CA ALA A 8 40.96 23.78 5.52
C ALA A 8 39.65 24.01 4.73
N CYS A 9 39.71 23.79 3.42
CA CYS A 9 38.48 23.73 2.59
C CYS A 9 37.77 22.37 2.83
N VAL A 10 36.61 22.41 3.47
CA VAL A 10 35.69 21.27 3.56
C VAL A 10 34.84 21.27 2.29
N LEU A 11 35.12 20.35 1.38
CA LEU A 11 34.26 20.09 0.21
C LEU A 11 33.03 19.30 0.67
N PHE A 12 31.86 19.95 0.73
CA PHE A 12 30.56 19.28 0.81
C PHE A 12 30.23 18.69 -0.56
N VAL A 13 30.38 17.38 -0.70
CA VAL A 13 29.82 16.63 -1.84
C VAL A 13 28.32 16.46 -1.60
N LEU A 14 27.53 17.35 -2.20
CA LEU A 14 26.09 17.17 -2.33
C LEU A 14 25.85 16.03 -3.31
N GLY A 15 25.64 14.82 -2.79
CA GLY A 15 25.16 13.70 -3.56
C GLY A 15 23.73 13.97 -4.04
N ALA A 16 23.58 14.51 -5.25
CA ALA A 16 22.29 14.56 -5.94
C ALA A 16 21.87 13.12 -6.23
N CYS A 17 20.89 12.58 -5.49
CA CYS A 17 20.17 11.38 -5.86
C CYS A 17 19.40 11.66 -7.16
N SER A 18 20.03 11.37 -8.30
CA SER A 18 19.40 11.38 -9.60
C SER A 18 18.43 10.21 -9.66
N SER A 19 17.15 10.48 -9.44
CA SER A 19 16.07 9.55 -9.80
C SER A 19 15.94 9.53 -11.34
N GLY A 20 16.76 8.74 -11.99
CA GLY A 20 16.59 8.44 -13.42
C GLY A 20 15.20 7.85 -13.69
N PRO A 21 14.68 7.92 -14.93
CA PRO A 21 13.41 7.33 -15.27
C PRO A 21 13.40 5.83 -14.87
N LYS A 22 12.42 5.42 -14.07
CA LYS A 22 12.25 4.01 -13.69
C LYS A 22 12.14 3.18 -14.97
N LYS A 23 13.03 2.20 -15.16
CA LYS A 23 12.97 1.28 -16.29
C LYS A 23 11.63 0.55 -16.23
N LYS A 24 10.85 0.60 -17.31
CA LYS A 24 9.58 -0.14 -17.40
C LYS A 24 9.88 -1.65 -17.36
N MET A 25 9.27 -2.36 -16.42
CA MET A 25 9.41 -3.81 -16.30
C MET A 25 8.70 -4.50 -17.47
N THR A 26 9.28 -5.59 -17.97
CA THR A 26 8.59 -6.50 -18.90
C THR A 26 7.51 -7.28 -18.14
N LEU A 27 6.52 -7.82 -18.85
CA LEU A 27 5.49 -8.66 -18.25
C LEU A 27 6.09 -9.85 -17.46
N GLN A 28 7.16 -10.44 -17.99
CA GLN A 28 7.84 -11.58 -17.36
C GLN A 28 8.56 -11.17 -16.06
N GLU A 29 9.19 -10.01 -16.04
CA GLU A 29 9.78 -9.42 -14.81
C GLU A 29 8.70 -9.08 -13.78
N MET A 30 7.55 -8.54 -14.22
CA MET A 30 6.42 -8.25 -13.33
C MET A 30 5.85 -9.52 -12.67
N ILE A 31 5.63 -10.58 -13.45
CA ILE A 31 5.11 -11.86 -12.94
C ILE A 31 6.08 -12.52 -11.97
N ALA A 32 7.39 -12.41 -12.20
CA ALA A 32 8.42 -12.97 -11.34
C ALA A 32 8.67 -12.17 -10.05
N ALA A 33 8.27 -10.90 -10.01
CA ALA A 33 8.44 -10.07 -8.84
C ALA A 33 7.33 -10.30 -7.81
N ASP A 34 7.67 -10.18 -6.52
CA ASP A 34 6.69 -10.26 -5.44
C ASP A 34 5.74 -9.04 -5.50
N PRO A 35 4.41 -9.24 -5.67
CA PRO A 35 3.48 -8.12 -5.79
C PRO A 35 3.33 -7.33 -4.50
N LEU A 36 3.62 -7.96 -3.35
CA LEU A 36 3.52 -7.38 -2.03
C LEU A 36 4.65 -7.93 -1.15
N PRO A 37 5.85 -7.30 -1.18
CA PRO A 37 7.06 -7.83 -0.56
C PRO A 37 7.03 -7.64 0.96
N LEU A 38 6.12 -8.38 1.61
CA LEU A 38 5.94 -8.36 3.06
C LEU A 38 7.15 -9.01 3.74
N ALA A 39 7.80 -8.24 4.61
CA ALA A 39 8.85 -8.73 5.49
C ALA A 39 8.87 -7.87 6.76
N LYS A 40 9.24 -8.44 7.91
CA LYS A 40 9.30 -7.67 9.18
C LYS A 40 10.19 -6.44 9.03
N GLY A 41 9.65 -5.27 9.42
CA GLY A 41 10.30 -3.97 9.29
C GLY A 41 10.17 -3.33 7.91
N ALA A 42 9.46 -3.95 6.94
CA ALA A 42 9.14 -3.27 5.69
C ALA A 42 8.20 -2.09 5.97
N LYS A 43 8.46 -0.95 5.29
CA LYS A 43 7.69 0.28 5.47
C LYS A 43 7.36 0.93 4.14
N TRP A 44 6.15 1.41 4.03
CA TRP A 44 5.65 2.23 2.93
C TRP A 44 5.20 3.56 3.49
N THR A 45 5.79 4.66 3.03
CA THR A 45 5.37 6.01 3.40
C THR A 45 4.64 6.64 2.24
N TYR A 46 3.43 7.12 2.49
CA TYR A 46 2.54 7.72 1.50
C TYR A 46 2.36 9.21 1.77
N GLN A 47 2.25 9.99 0.71
CA GLN A 47 1.61 11.29 0.75
C GLN A 47 0.12 11.09 0.51
N VAL A 48 -0.70 11.53 1.44
CA VAL A 48 -2.16 11.33 1.41
C VAL A 48 -2.85 12.66 1.25
N THR A 49 -3.81 12.71 0.33
CA THR A 49 -4.78 13.81 0.20
C THR A 49 -6.14 13.28 0.64
N VAL A 50 -6.73 13.91 1.63
CA VAL A 50 -8.10 13.63 2.10
C VAL A 50 -8.97 14.79 1.72
N LYS A 51 -10.02 14.54 0.93
CA LYS A 51 -11.11 15.48 0.68
C LYS A 51 -12.31 15.05 1.50
N LYS A 52 -12.94 16.00 2.17
CA LYS A 52 -14.09 15.75 3.03
C LYS A 52 -15.15 16.80 2.79
N PHE A 53 -16.39 16.36 2.63
CA PHE A 53 -17.55 17.21 2.61
C PHE A 53 -18.18 17.25 4.02
N ASP A 54 -18.42 18.45 4.50
CA ASP A 54 -19.14 18.70 5.75
C ASP A 54 -20.58 19.08 5.42
N PRO A 55 -21.58 18.22 5.67
CA PRO A 55 -22.98 18.48 5.35
C PRO A 55 -23.59 19.62 6.18
N ASP A 56 -23.08 19.85 7.39
CA ASP A 56 -23.62 20.88 8.29
C ASP A 56 -23.26 22.28 7.80
N THR A 57 -22.07 22.45 7.26
CA THR A 57 -21.58 23.74 6.75
C THR A 57 -21.68 23.86 5.22
N ASN A 58 -22.03 22.78 4.52
CA ASN A 58 -22.04 22.67 3.06
C ASN A 58 -20.69 23.08 2.43
N LYS A 59 -19.59 22.69 3.06
CA LYS A 59 -18.23 23.03 2.62
C LYS A 59 -17.40 21.80 2.39
N GLU A 60 -16.51 21.90 1.40
CA GLU A 60 -15.44 20.95 1.19
C GLU A 60 -14.17 21.40 1.90
N SER A 61 -13.44 20.46 2.44
CA SER A 61 -12.09 20.64 2.99
C SER A 61 -11.13 19.68 2.33
N THR A 62 -9.87 20.10 2.19
CA THR A 62 -8.80 19.25 1.70
C THR A 62 -7.63 19.31 2.67
N LYS A 63 -7.14 18.14 3.06
CA LYS A 63 -6.00 17.99 3.96
C LYS A 63 -4.95 17.09 3.33
N THR A 64 -3.69 17.40 3.56
CA THR A 64 -2.56 16.54 3.17
C THR A 64 -1.84 16.08 4.44
N LEU A 65 -1.48 14.79 4.48
CA LEU A 65 -0.72 14.20 5.58
C LEU A 65 0.23 13.12 5.05
N ASP A 66 1.23 12.78 5.84
CA ASP A 66 2.06 11.60 5.59
C ASP A 66 1.47 10.41 6.37
N TRP A 67 1.42 9.26 5.71
CA TRP A 67 0.92 8.00 6.30
C TRP A 67 1.94 6.90 6.15
N THR A 68 2.09 6.06 7.17
CA THR A 68 3.03 4.94 7.14
C THR A 68 2.32 3.62 7.37
N THR A 69 2.53 2.69 6.46
CA THR A 69 2.23 1.26 6.64
C THR A 69 3.52 0.54 7.02
N GLU A 70 3.50 -0.27 8.08
CA GLU A 70 4.66 -1.03 8.55
C GLU A 70 4.29 -2.48 8.85
N VAL A 71 5.14 -3.42 8.42
CA VAL A 71 5.08 -4.82 8.88
C VAL A 71 5.80 -4.91 10.22
N VAL A 72 5.05 -4.93 11.32
CA VAL A 72 5.59 -4.91 12.68
C VAL A 72 6.04 -6.30 13.15
N ASP A 73 5.43 -7.36 12.61
CA ASP A 73 5.80 -8.74 12.94
C ASP A 73 5.46 -9.72 11.81
N ALA A 74 6.12 -10.88 11.81
CA ALA A 74 5.85 -11.97 10.88
C ALA A 74 6.05 -13.31 11.59
N LYS A 75 5.09 -14.24 11.43
CA LYS A 75 5.13 -15.60 11.94
C LYS A 75 4.81 -16.56 10.81
N GLU A 76 5.53 -17.68 10.74
CA GLU A 76 5.27 -18.72 9.75
C GLU A 76 4.98 -20.05 10.43
N GLN A 77 3.95 -20.76 9.94
CA GLN A 77 3.62 -22.12 10.35
C GLN A 77 2.93 -22.85 9.20
N ASN A 78 3.36 -24.08 8.92
CA ASN A 78 2.72 -24.97 7.92
C ASN A 78 2.57 -24.32 6.53
N GLY A 79 3.53 -23.51 6.09
CA GLY A 79 3.50 -22.83 4.78
C GLY A 79 2.56 -21.63 4.69
N VAL A 80 2.00 -21.20 5.82
CA VAL A 80 1.24 -19.96 5.96
C VAL A 80 2.10 -18.96 6.74
N THR A 81 2.27 -17.77 6.19
CA THR A 81 2.93 -16.66 6.89
C THR A 81 1.88 -15.61 7.25
N ALA A 82 1.80 -15.27 8.54
CA ALA A 82 0.98 -14.17 9.05
C ALA A 82 1.88 -12.94 9.27
N TYR A 83 1.54 -11.85 8.60
CA TYR A 83 2.19 -10.54 8.74
C TYR A 83 1.27 -9.62 9.53
N ARG A 84 1.72 -9.14 10.68
CA ARG A 84 1.03 -8.09 11.42
C ARG A 84 1.43 -6.75 10.85
N VAL A 85 0.47 -6.07 10.24
CA VAL A 85 0.66 -4.80 9.52
C VAL A 85 -0.06 -3.70 10.25
N LYS A 86 0.65 -2.61 10.56
CA LYS A 86 0.09 -1.40 11.18
C LYS A 86 -0.06 -0.31 10.13
N GLY A 87 -1.20 0.41 10.17
CA GLY A 87 -1.47 1.53 9.28
C GLY A 87 -1.72 1.08 7.83
N TRP A 88 -2.53 0.03 7.64
CA TRP A 88 -2.93 -0.37 6.29
C TRP A 88 -3.67 0.79 5.60
N PRO A 89 -3.44 1.07 4.30
CA PRO A 89 -4.00 2.26 3.65
C PRO A 89 -5.52 2.39 3.76
N ALA A 90 -6.27 1.27 3.86
CA ALA A 90 -7.71 1.31 4.06
C ALA A 90 -8.16 1.89 5.41
N ASP A 91 -7.26 2.09 6.38
CA ASP A 91 -7.58 2.80 7.63
C ASP A 91 -7.93 4.28 7.36
N LEU A 92 -7.45 4.82 6.23
CA LEU A 92 -7.73 6.19 5.80
C LEU A 92 -9.17 6.40 5.29
N ALA A 93 -9.91 5.32 4.98
CA ALA A 93 -11.27 5.37 4.48
C ALA A 93 -12.30 5.85 5.52
N SER A 94 -11.88 6.07 6.78
CA SER A 94 -12.71 6.74 7.79
C SER A 94 -12.86 8.25 7.56
N PHE A 95 -12.04 8.86 6.70
CA PHE A 95 -11.96 10.31 6.45
C PHE A 95 -11.70 11.15 7.72
N ASP A 96 -11.05 10.56 8.72
CA ASP A 96 -10.73 11.26 9.95
C ASP A 96 -9.67 12.33 9.72
N ASP A 97 -9.77 13.45 10.44
CA ASP A 97 -8.79 14.53 10.40
C ASP A 97 -7.43 14.12 10.97
N ALA A 98 -7.44 13.15 11.88
CA ALA A 98 -6.26 12.54 12.47
C ALA A 98 -6.44 11.01 12.53
N PRO A 99 -6.32 10.31 11.38
CA PRO A 99 -6.54 8.88 11.32
C PRO A 99 -5.52 8.16 12.22
N THR A 100 -6.01 7.18 12.98
CA THR A 100 -5.16 6.37 13.85
C THR A 100 -4.81 5.07 13.14
N PRO A 101 -3.50 4.72 12.99
CA PRO A 101 -3.09 3.47 12.39
C PRO A 101 -3.57 2.28 13.21
N THR A 102 -4.37 1.41 12.60
CA THR A 102 -4.81 0.13 13.19
C THR A 102 -3.84 -1.00 12.83
N GLU A 103 -3.91 -2.09 13.59
CA GLU A 103 -3.19 -3.31 13.24
C GLU A 103 -4.16 -4.30 12.59
N ARG A 104 -3.70 -4.94 11.51
CA ARG A 104 -4.39 -6.05 10.87
C ARG A 104 -3.41 -7.15 10.47
N THR A 105 -3.94 -8.33 10.22
CA THR A 105 -3.14 -9.45 9.75
C THR A 105 -3.34 -9.63 8.25
N LEU A 106 -2.23 -9.66 7.51
CA LEU A 106 -2.19 -10.18 6.14
C LEU A 106 -1.58 -11.57 6.18
N LEU A 107 -2.22 -12.50 5.48
CA LEU A 107 -1.72 -13.86 5.34
C LEU A 107 -1.18 -14.08 3.94
N ARG A 108 -0.13 -14.89 3.84
CA ARG A 108 0.38 -15.43 2.59
C ARG A 108 0.48 -16.94 2.67
N SER A 109 -0.15 -17.63 1.72
CA SER A 109 -0.03 -19.08 1.53
C SER A 109 0.31 -19.36 0.08
N GLY A 110 1.59 -19.66 -0.18
CA GLY A 110 2.11 -19.71 -1.55
C GLY A 110 1.92 -18.38 -2.28
N ASN A 111 1.10 -18.40 -3.33
CA ASN A 111 0.80 -17.23 -4.15
C ASN A 111 -0.50 -16.50 -3.71
N ASN A 112 -1.17 -16.97 -2.67
CA ASN A 112 -2.42 -16.40 -2.19
C ASN A 112 -2.16 -15.37 -1.10
N PHE A 113 -2.83 -14.22 -1.20
CA PHE A 113 -2.86 -13.13 -0.22
C PHE A 113 -4.27 -13.02 0.34
N LEU A 114 -4.37 -13.01 1.68
CA LEU A 114 -5.64 -13.02 2.40
C LEU A 114 -5.59 -12.03 3.58
N PHE A 115 -6.74 -11.61 4.05
CA PHE A 115 -6.88 -10.93 5.34
C PHE A 115 -7.14 -11.97 6.42
N GLY A 116 -6.33 -12.00 7.47
CA GLY A 116 -6.46 -12.94 8.56
C GLY A 116 -7.48 -12.51 9.60
N ALA A 117 -8.24 -13.45 10.14
CA ALA A 117 -9.18 -13.22 11.25
C ALA A 117 -8.45 -13.10 12.61
N SER A 118 -7.21 -13.58 12.70
CA SER A 118 -6.39 -13.55 13.91
C SER A 118 -4.93 -13.22 13.58
N THR A 119 -4.09 -13.07 14.59
CA THR A 119 -2.63 -12.83 14.42
C THR A 119 -1.84 -14.12 14.19
N GLU A 120 -2.49 -15.28 14.23
CA GLU A 120 -1.86 -16.56 14.04
C GLU A 120 -1.82 -16.96 12.55
N PRO A 121 -0.79 -17.72 12.10
CA PRO A 121 -0.65 -18.19 10.72
C PRO A 121 -1.59 -19.34 10.40
N THR A 122 -2.90 -19.05 10.39
CA THR A 122 -3.98 -19.98 10.07
C THR A 122 -4.88 -19.39 8.99
N LEU A 123 -5.46 -20.28 8.17
CA LEU A 123 -6.45 -19.89 7.17
C LEU A 123 -7.88 -19.89 7.71
N ASP A 124 -8.08 -20.28 8.97
CA ASP A 124 -9.39 -20.31 9.60
C ASP A 124 -9.98 -18.90 9.71
N GLY A 125 -11.14 -18.70 9.11
CA GLY A 125 -11.82 -17.41 9.06
C GLY A 125 -11.13 -16.34 8.20
N ALA A 126 -10.08 -16.71 7.48
CA ALA A 126 -9.40 -15.79 6.59
C ALA A 126 -10.26 -15.42 5.37
N GLU A 127 -10.18 -14.18 4.93
CA GLU A 127 -10.84 -13.66 3.75
C GLU A 127 -9.85 -13.53 2.59
N GLY A 128 -10.15 -14.18 1.46
CA GLY A 128 -9.31 -14.10 0.27
C GLY A 128 -9.26 -12.67 -0.28
N TRP A 129 -8.05 -12.21 -0.65
CA TRP A 129 -7.89 -10.95 -1.35
C TRP A 129 -7.56 -11.19 -2.82
N PHE A 130 -6.37 -11.72 -3.12
CA PHE A 130 -5.99 -12.10 -4.48
C PHE A 130 -4.97 -13.23 -4.50
N SER A 131 -4.80 -13.86 -5.68
CA SER A 131 -3.74 -14.81 -5.97
C SER A 131 -2.82 -14.26 -7.06
N TRP A 132 -1.51 -14.38 -6.88
CA TRP A 132 -0.53 -13.90 -7.85
C TRP A 132 -0.07 -15.03 -8.80
N PRO A 133 0.14 -14.76 -10.10
CA PRO A 133 -0.12 -13.51 -10.79
C PRO A 133 -1.61 -13.26 -11.04
N VAL A 134 -1.99 -11.97 -11.02
CA VAL A 134 -3.31 -11.54 -11.47
C VAL A 134 -3.33 -11.30 -12.97
N ILE A 135 -4.51 -11.34 -13.61
CA ILE A 135 -4.70 -11.16 -15.03
C ILE A 135 -5.58 -9.94 -15.29
N ASP A 136 -5.22 -9.12 -16.29
CA ASP A 136 -6.04 -7.98 -16.71
C ASP A 136 -7.47 -8.41 -17.06
N GLY A 137 -8.46 -7.69 -16.56
CA GLY A 137 -9.88 -8.02 -16.68
C GLY A 137 -10.38 -9.13 -15.75
N GLN A 138 -9.53 -9.71 -14.90
CA GLN A 138 -9.91 -10.74 -13.91
C GLN A 138 -10.89 -10.15 -12.88
N LYS A 139 -11.89 -10.99 -12.51
CA LYS A 139 -12.73 -10.75 -11.33
C LYS A 139 -12.33 -11.73 -10.23
N ILE A 140 -12.14 -11.21 -9.02
CA ILE A 140 -11.79 -11.99 -7.83
C ILE A 140 -12.89 -11.80 -6.81
N CYS A 141 -13.66 -12.85 -6.56
CA CYS A 141 -14.73 -12.85 -5.57
C CYS A 141 -14.25 -13.63 -4.34
N PRO A 142 -14.16 -12.99 -3.16
CA PRO A 142 -13.73 -13.66 -1.92
C PRO A 142 -14.60 -14.89 -1.58
N ARG A 143 -15.88 -14.86 -1.98
CA ARG A 143 -16.83 -15.97 -1.87
C ARG A 143 -17.69 -16.03 -3.13
N ALA A 144 -18.09 -17.23 -3.54
CA ALA A 144 -18.85 -17.45 -4.78
C ALA A 144 -20.21 -16.75 -4.82
N GLU A 145 -20.83 -16.54 -3.65
CA GLU A 145 -22.14 -15.90 -3.48
C GLU A 145 -22.08 -14.36 -3.43
N MET A 146 -20.89 -13.75 -3.46
CA MET A 146 -20.77 -12.31 -3.34
C MET A 146 -21.19 -11.60 -4.63
N VAL A 147 -22.00 -10.56 -4.47
CA VAL A 147 -22.41 -9.66 -5.57
C VAL A 147 -21.26 -8.76 -5.97
N TYR A 148 -20.43 -8.37 -5.00
CA TYR A 148 -19.30 -7.46 -5.21
C TYR A 148 -17.98 -8.25 -5.21
N CYS A 149 -17.18 -8.03 -6.24
CA CYS A 149 -15.90 -8.69 -6.46
C CYS A 149 -14.83 -7.64 -6.78
N TRP A 150 -13.59 -7.94 -6.45
CA TRP A 150 -12.46 -7.18 -6.92
C TRP A 150 -12.35 -7.29 -8.45
N GLN A 151 -12.07 -6.19 -9.10
CA GLN A 151 -11.77 -6.13 -10.54
C GLN A 151 -10.29 -5.80 -10.70
N VAL A 152 -9.63 -6.50 -11.60
CA VAL A 152 -8.22 -6.30 -11.90
C VAL A 152 -8.09 -5.55 -13.21
N ALA A 153 -7.29 -4.49 -13.23
CA ALA A 153 -6.91 -3.78 -14.45
C ALA A 153 -5.39 -3.59 -14.49
N ALA A 154 -4.79 -3.79 -15.66
CA ALA A 154 -3.39 -3.44 -15.87
C ALA A 154 -3.24 -1.91 -15.84
N VAL A 155 -2.22 -1.43 -15.11
CA VAL A 155 -1.82 -0.02 -15.06
C VAL A 155 -0.36 0.11 -15.49
N GLU A 156 0.14 1.34 -15.61
CA GLU A 156 1.47 1.59 -16.17
C GLU A 156 2.61 0.83 -15.46
N THR A 157 2.54 0.70 -14.13
CA THR A 157 3.62 0.10 -13.31
C THR A 157 3.24 -1.24 -12.67
N GLY A 158 2.03 -1.76 -12.97
CA GLY A 158 1.57 -3.02 -12.35
C GLY A 158 0.09 -3.27 -12.57
N TYR A 159 -0.66 -3.45 -11.48
CA TYR A 159 -2.08 -3.79 -11.51
C TYR A 159 -2.87 -2.99 -10.49
N ALA A 160 -4.06 -2.56 -10.88
CA ALA A 160 -5.07 -1.99 -9.99
C ALA A 160 -6.08 -3.08 -9.61
N LEU A 161 -6.35 -3.22 -8.31
CA LEU A 161 -7.41 -4.05 -7.75
C LEU A 161 -8.48 -3.11 -7.21
N SER A 162 -9.62 -3.04 -7.89
CA SER A 162 -10.73 -2.13 -7.54
C SER A 162 -11.92 -2.92 -7.02
N PHE A 163 -12.51 -2.44 -5.94
CA PHE A 163 -13.70 -3.00 -5.33
C PHE A 163 -14.78 -1.92 -5.25
N TYR A 164 -15.93 -2.22 -5.83
CA TYR A 164 -17.06 -1.31 -5.89
C TYR A 164 -18.23 -1.90 -5.10
N THR A 165 -18.80 -1.10 -4.21
CA THR A 165 -20.12 -1.32 -3.65
C THR A 165 -21.08 -0.30 -4.26
N GLY A 166 -22.33 -0.21 -3.83
CA GLY A 166 -23.20 0.85 -4.33
C GLY A 166 -22.63 2.26 -4.14
N PRO A 167 -22.32 2.67 -2.90
CA PRO A 167 -21.81 4.00 -2.61
C PRO A 167 -20.28 4.12 -2.59
N ASP A 168 -19.54 3.04 -2.49
CA ASP A 168 -18.11 3.07 -2.20
C ASP A 168 -17.27 2.47 -3.32
N GLU A 169 -16.15 3.12 -3.58
CA GLU A 169 -15.07 2.61 -4.44
C GLU A 169 -13.76 2.61 -3.67
N GLN A 170 -13.05 1.47 -3.69
CA GLN A 170 -11.67 1.42 -3.22
C GLN A 170 -10.77 0.75 -4.25
N THR A 171 -9.58 1.28 -4.45
CA THR A 171 -8.59 0.77 -5.40
C THR A 171 -7.22 0.70 -4.76
N PHE A 172 -6.56 -0.46 -4.89
CA PHE A 172 -5.15 -0.64 -4.58
C PHE A 172 -4.37 -0.81 -5.88
N GLU A 173 -3.43 0.07 -6.15
CA GLU A 173 -2.45 -0.14 -7.22
C GLU A 173 -1.23 -0.89 -6.65
N LEU A 174 -0.91 -2.04 -7.23
CA LEU A 174 0.22 -2.89 -6.85
C LEU A 174 1.34 -2.72 -7.89
N GLU A 175 2.51 -2.24 -7.44
CA GLU A 175 3.76 -2.23 -8.20
C GLU A 175 4.60 -3.42 -7.76
N PRO A 176 4.78 -4.47 -8.61
CA PRO A 176 5.56 -5.65 -8.26
C PRO A 176 6.98 -5.30 -7.80
N GLY A 177 7.42 -5.92 -6.70
CA GLY A 177 8.69 -5.60 -6.04
C GLY A 177 8.65 -4.43 -5.07
N THR A 178 7.57 -3.63 -5.13
CA THR A 178 7.36 -2.46 -4.25
C THR A 178 6.16 -2.67 -3.32
N GLY A 179 5.05 -3.24 -3.81
CA GLY A 179 3.82 -3.42 -3.05
C GLY A 179 2.76 -2.40 -3.44
N VAL A 180 1.97 -1.92 -2.47
CA VAL A 180 0.93 -0.92 -2.71
C VAL A 180 1.59 0.42 -3.05
N SER A 181 1.50 0.84 -4.30
CA SER A 181 2.03 2.12 -4.79
C SER A 181 1.01 3.27 -4.70
N ARG A 182 -0.28 2.93 -4.72
CA ARG A 182 -1.36 3.89 -4.51
C ARG A 182 -2.56 3.22 -3.86
N PHE A 183 -3.23 3.95 -3.00
CA PHE A 183 -4.56 3.61 -2.50
C PHE A 183 -5.50 4.77 -2.76
N HIS A 184 -6.65 4.46 -3.36
CA HIS A 184 -7.72 5.42 -3.60
C HIS A 184 -9.01 4.89 -2.97
N TYR A 185 -9.75 5.77 -2.30
CA TYR A 185 -11.08 5.47 -1.79
C TYR A 185 -11.99 6.68 -2.02
N ALA A 186 -13.19 6.44 -2.53
CA ALA A 186 -14.19 7.46 -2.75
C ALA A 186 -15.57 6.99 -2.31
N HIS A 187 -16.34 7.90 -1.70
CA HIS A 187 -17.74 7.69 -1.37
C HIS A 187 -18.62 8.50 -2.33
N HIS A 188 -19.31 7.82 -3.22
CA HIS A 188 -20.06 8.45 -4.32
C HIS A 188 -21.31 9.24 -3.88
N GLY A 189 -21.78 9.11 -2.64
CA GLY A 189 -22.87 9.90 -2.07
C GLY A 189 -22.45 11.30 -1.59
N THR A 190 -21.15 11.54 -1.50
CA THR A 190 -20.53 12.81 -1.08
C THR A 190 -19.23 13.02 -1.84
N THR A 191 -18.56 14.17 -1.67
CA THR A 191 -17.23 14.42 -2.25
C THR A 191 -16.09 13.89 -1.36
N ASN A 192 -16.37 12.90 -0.49
CA ASN A 192 -15.35 12.31 0.36
C ASN A 192 -14.44 11.40 -0.47
N GLU A 193 -13.15 11.71 -0.46
CA GLU A 193 -12.12 11.02 -1.24
C GLU A 193 -10.80 10.94 -0.48
N VAL A 194 -10.12 9.82 -0.57
CA VAL A 194 -8.74 9.62 -0.12
C VAL A 194 -7.88 9.19 -1.31
N ASP A 195 -6.76 9.87 -1.50
CA ASP A 195 -5.73 9.48 -2.48
C ASP A 195 -4.37 9.43 -1.78
N ALA A 196 -3.87 8.22 -1.54
CA ALA A 196 -2.58 7.96 -0.91
C ALA A 196 -1.59 7.49 -1.97
N LYS A 197 -0.54 8.27 -2.24
CA LYS A 197 0.53 7.96 -3.22
C LYS A 197 1.82 7.64 -2.51
N LEU A 198 2.47 6.56 -2.91
CA LEU A 198 3.74 6.14 -2.34
C LEU A 198 4.83 7.21 -2.55
N LYS A 199 5.48 7.62 -1.45
CA LYS A 199 6.67 8.48 -1.44
C LYS A 199 7.95 7.67 -1.37
N SER A 200 7.96 6.64 -0.50
CA SER A 200 9.12 5.79 -0.28
C SER A 200 8.73 4.39 0.18
N TYR A 201 9.55 3.43 -0.19
CA TYR A 201 9.49 2.05 0.30
C TYR A 201 10.83 1.66 0.90
N GLU A 202 10.80 1.18 2.12
CA GLU A 202 11.94 0.60 2.83
C GLU A 202 11.74 -0.90 2.95
N LYS A 203 12.70 -1.66 2.42
CA LYS A 203 12.64 -3.12 2.44
C LYS A 203 12.86 -3.65 3.84
N GLY A 204 11.98 -4.55 4.30
CA GLY A 204 12.13 -5.27 5.55
C GLY A 204 13.29 -6.29 5.54
N ARG A 205 13.57 -6.84 6.72
CA ARG A 205 14.56 -7.92 6.89
C ARG A 205 13.84 -9.27 6.75
N ARG A 206 14.40 -10.14 5.95
CA ARG A 206 14.02 -11.57 5.87
C ARG A 206 14.59 -12.33 7.02
#